data_4505fbe9ce4756be2dc21239710b7796
#
_entry.id   4505fbe9ce4756be2dc21239710b7796
#
_cell.length_a   1.000
_cell.length_b   1.000
_cell.length_c   1.000
_cell.angle_alpha   90.00
_cell.angle_beta   90.00
_cell.angle_gamma   90.00
#
_symmetry.space_group_name_H-M   'P 1'
#
loop_
_entity.id
_entity.type
_entity.pdbx_description
1 polymer ?
#
loop_
_entity_poly.entity_id
_entity_poly.type
_entity_poly.pdbx_seq_one_letter_code
_entity_poly.pdbx_strand_id
1 'polypeptide(L)'
;MVQDELKNKVALITGANKGLGLEMSRQLGQHGLTILLAARSLDAAKTAASNLGNEGVVAYPVGLDVTDSNQIQSVVQHISDSFGKLDILINNAGVFLDSDWTISNASSISIDIIRQTFNTNFFALVELTQALLPLILNSSSGRIVNLSSIEGSLTLHADPNSLIYDSKPFAY
;
A
#
# COMPACT_ATOMS: atom_id res chain seq x y z
N MET A 1 -18.01 -20.79 -6.65
CA MET A 1 -17.26 -21.22 -5.48
C MET A 1 -16.25 -20.15 -5.01
N VAL A 2 -15.20 -19.76 -5.77
CA VAL A 2 -14.25 -18.71 -5.30
C VAL A 2 -14.90 -17.32 -5.18
N GLN A 3 -15.83 -16.97 -6.05
CA GLN A 3 -16.53 -15.67 -6.02
C GLN A 3 -17.44 -15.48 -4.81
N ASP A 4 -18.03 -16.53 -4.26
CA ASP A 4 -18.89 -16.43 -3.09
C ASP A 4 -18.11 -16.27 -1.79
N GLU A 5 -16.86 -16.75 -1.74
CA GLU A 5 -15.97 -16.59 -0.58
C GLU A 5 -15.43 -15.17 -0.45
N LEU A 6 -15.44 -14.37 -1.52
CA LEU A 6 -14.93 -13.00 -1.54
C LEU A 6 -16.00 -11.95 -1.26
N LYS A 7 -17.27 -12.28 -1.42
CA LYS A 7 -18.38 -11.39 -1.09
C LYS A 7 -18.34 -11.03 0.40
N ASN A 8 -18.55 -9.74 0.68
CA ASN A 8 -18.54 -9.17 2.04
C ASN A 8 -17.16 -9.15 2.73
N LYS A 9 -16.06 -9.41 2.01
CA LYS A 9 -14.71 -9.12 2.51
C LYS A 9 -14.36 -7.65 2.33
N VAL A 10 -13.62 -7.13 3.30
CA VAL A 10 -13.17 -5.74 3.31
C VAL A 10 -11.67 -5.70 3.07
N ALA A 11 -11.23 -4.92 2.09
CA ALA A 11 -9.83 -4.73 1.76
C ALA A 11 -9.41 -3.26 1.91
N LEU A 12 -8.37 -2.99 2.68
CA LEU A 12 -7.70 -1.68 2.71
C LEU A 12 -6.48 -1.73 1.79
N ILE A 13 -6.41 -0.78 0.86
CA ILE A 13 -5.30 -0.66 -0.09
C ILE A 13 -4.68 0.72 0.05
N THR A 14 -3.41 0.79 0.45
CA THR A 14 -2.70 2.06 0.63
C THR A 14 -2.11 2.56 -0.68
N GLY A 15 -2.05 3.89 -0.87
CA GLY A 15 -1.56 4.50 -2.12
C GLY A 15 -2.42 4.14 -3.34
N ALA A 16 -3.72 3.97 -3.17
CA ALA A 16 -4.62 3.36 -4.14
C ALA A 16 -5.30 4.35 -5.11
N ASN A 17 -4.96 5.63 -5.07
CA ASN A 17 -5.57 6.62 -5.97
C ASN A 17 -5.04 6.57 -7.42
N LYS A 18 -3.99 5.80 -7.70
CA LYS A 18 -3.37 5.64 -9.03
C LYS A 18 -2.54 4.36 -9.12
N GLY A 19 -2.07 4.05 -10.34
CA GLY A 19 -1.10 2.96 -10.58
C GLY A 19 -1.59 1.59 -10.12
N LEU A 20 -0.67 0.80 -9.58
CA LEU A 20 -0.94 -0.58 -9.15
C LEU A 20 -2.01 -0.64 -8.05
N GLY A 21 -1.99 0.28 -7.08
CA GLY A 21 -2.98 0.31 -6.01
C GLY A 21 -4.41 0.51 -6.52
N LEU A 22 -4.59 1.39 -7.51
CA LEU A 22 -5.89 1.60 -8.15
C LEU A 22 -6.35 0.36 -8.94
N GLU A 23 -5.43 -0.27 -9.66
CA GLU A 23 -5.75 -1.46 -10.45
C GLU A 23 -6.09 -2.65 -9.56
N MET A 24 -5.35 -2.87 -8.47
CA MET A 24 -5.71 -3.88 -7.46
C MET A 24 -7.08 -3.61 -6.84
N SER A 25 -7.39 -2.33 -6.56
CA SER A 25 -8.71 -1.91 -6.06
C SER A 25 -9.82 -2.28 -7.04
N ARG A 26 -9.61 -2.03 -8.33
CA ARG A 26 -10.55 -2.37 -9.40
C ARG A 26 -10.80 -3.87 -9.46
N GLN A 27 -9.73 -4.66 -9.59
CA GLN A 27 -9.85 -6.11 -9.76
C GLN A 27 -10.49 -6.78 -8.54
N LEU A 28 -10.03 -6.46 -7.33
CA LEU A 28 -10.62 -7.01 -6.11
C LEU A 28 -12.08 -6.60 -5.95
N GLY A 29 -12.41 -5.33 -6.25
CA GLY A 29 -13.80 -4.86 -6.21
C GLY A 29 -14.70 -5.55 -7.22
N GLN A 30 -14.21 -5.83 -8.43
CA GLN A 30 -14.95 -6.62 -9.44
C GLN A 30 -15.19 -8.07 -8.99
N HIS A 31 -14.36 -8.59 -8.09
CA HIS A 31 -14.60 -9.88 -7.43
C HIS A 31 -15.55 -9.78 -6.22
N GLY A 32 -16.12 -8.61 -5.94
CA GLY A 32 -17.16 -8.41 -4.93
C GLY A 32 -16.66 -8.01 -3.54
N LEU A 33 -15.39 -7.61 -3.42
CA LEU A 33 -14.87 -7.06 -2.17
C LEU A 33 -15.32 -5.60 -2.00
N THR A 34 -15.51 -5.20 -0.74
CA THR A 34 -15.59 -3.79 -0.36
C THR A 34 -14.18 -3.22 -0.27
N ILE A 35 -13.91 -2.17 -1.01
CA ILE A 35 -12.58 -1.55 -1.10
C ILE A 35 -12.53 -0.28 -0.24
N LEU A 36 -11.60 -0.22 0.70
CA LEU A 36 -11.17 0.99 1.38
C LEU A 36 -9.97 1.54 0.62
N LEU A 37 -10.22 2.52 -0.26
CA LEU A 37 -9.25 3.10 -1.17
C LEU A 37 -8.51 4.23 -0.44
N ALA A 38 -7.31 3.95 0.08
CA ALA A 38 -6.55 4.90 0.87
C ALA A 38 -5.51 5.67 0.04
N ALA A 39 -5.48 7.00 0.24
CA ALA A 39 -4.48 7.89 -0.33
C ALA A 39 -4.20 9.07 0.60
N ARG A 40 -3.00 9.69 0.50
CA ARG A 40 -2.63 10.89 1.28
C ARG A 40 -3.58 12.06 1.06
N SER A 41 -4.02 12.26 -0.17
CA SER A 41 -5.06 13.23 -0.51
C SER A 41 -6.43 12.55 -0.48
N LEU A 42 -7.29 12.97 0.44
CA LEU A 42 -8.67 12.47 0.51
C LEU A 42 -9.45 12.78 -0.78
N ASP A 43 -9.20 13.94 -1.42
CA ASP A 43 -9.90 14.30 -2.66
C ASP A 43 -9.46 13.42 -3.83
N ALA A 44 -8.17 13.06 -3.90
CA ALA A 44 -7.69 12.08 -4.87
C ALA A 44 -8.31 10.69 -4.62
N ALA A 45 -8.46 10.29 -3.35
CA ALA A 45 -9.16 9.05 -3.00
C ALA A 45 -10.64 9.08 -3.39
N LYS A 46 -11.34 10.19 -3.14
CA LYS A 46 -12.76 10.39 -3.55
C LYS A 46 -12.93 10.27 -5.07
N THR A 47 -12.06 10.94 -5.84
CA THR A 47 -12.11 10.86 -7.30
C THR A 47 -11.91 9.43 -7.79
N ALA A 48 -10.90 8.73 -7.27
CA ALA A 48 -10.62 7.36 -7.65
C ALA A 48 -11.75 6.39 -7.25
N ALA A 49 -12.29 6.53 -6.04
CA ALA A 49 -13.42 5.72 -5.57
C ALA A 49 -14.70 5.96 -6.39
N SER A 50 -14.98 7.22 -6.77
CA SER A 50 -16.11 7.56 -7.65
C SER A 50 -15.96 6.91 -9.04
N ASN A 51 -14.75 6.94 -9.60
CA ASN A 51 -14.49 6.29 -10.90
C ASN A 51 -14.73 4.78 -10.83
N LEU A 52 -14.23 4.12 -9.78
CA LEU A 52 -14.49 2.69 -9.54
C LEU A 52 -15.98 2.42 -9.30
N GLY A 53 -16.71 3.32 -8.64
CA GLY A 53 -18.16 3.23 -8.46
C GLY A 53 -18.92 3.21 -9.79
N ASN A 54 -18.48 4.01 -10.78
CA ASN A 54 -19.04 3.98 -12.13
C ASN A 54 -18.77 2.65 -12.87
N GLU A 55 -17.78 1.89 -12.44
CA GLU A 55 -17.47 0.55 -12.93
C GLU A 55 -18.17 -0.57 -12.14
N GLY A 56 -19.05 -0.20 -11.17
CA GLY A 56 -19.79 -1.15 -10.34
C GLY A 56 -19.03 -1.68 -9.12
N VAL A 57 -17.88 -1.09 -8.79
CA VAL A 57 -17.08 -1.47 -7.62
C VAL A 57 -17.54 -0.71 -6.37
N VAL A 58 -17.71 -1.41 -5.26
CA VAL A 58 -17.99 -0.78 -3.96
C VAL A 58 -16.66 -0.28 -3.37
N ALA A 59 -16.41 1.01 -3.48
CA ALA A 59 -15.18 1.64 -3.00
C ALA A 59 -15.46 2.85 -2.10
N TYR A 60 -14.84 2.89 -0.93
CA TYR A 60 -14.92 3.99 0.03
C TYR A 60 -13.57 4.72 0.07
N PRO A 61 -13.57 6.06 -0.12
CA PRO A 61 -12.34 6.84 -0.05
C PRO A 61 -11.87 7.00 1.40
N VAL A 62 -10.58 6.81 1.62
CA VAL A 62 -9.92 6.95 2.93
C VAL A 62 -8.74 7.92 2.79
N GLY A 63 -8.74 8.99 3.58
CA GLY A 63 -7.57 9.88 3.72
C GLY A 63 -6.58 9.22 4.67
N LEU A 64 -5.40 8.87 4.16
CA LEU A 64 -4.35 8.24 4.97
C LEU A 64 -2.97 8.60 4.42
N ASP A 65 -2.23 9.40 5.19
CA ASP A 65 -0.79 9.40 5.13
C ASP A 65 -0.26 8.29 6.06
N VAL A 66 0.37 7.29 5.48
CA VAL A 66 0.87 6.13 6.24
C VAL A 66 1.96 6.50 7.25
N THR A 67 2.56 7.69 7.13
CA THR A 67 3.57 8.21 8.06
C THR A 67 2.98 9.05 9.21
N ASP A 68 1.66 9.21 9.27
CA ASP A 68 0.94 9.96 10.30
C ASP A 68 0.21 9.00 11.24
N SER A 69 0.75 8.79 12.43
CA SER A 69 0.18 7.90 13.45
C SER A 69 -1.25 8.27 13.86
N ASN A 70 -1.62 9.57 13.84
CA ASN A 70 -2.98 9.99 14.18
C ASN A 70 -3.98 9.58 13.08
N GLN A 71 -3.57 9.70 11.81
CA GLN A 71 -4.40 9.24 10.70
C GLN A 71 -4.51 7.71 10.71
N ILE A 72 -3.45 6.98 11.03
CA ILE A 72 -3.49 5.53 11.22
C ILE A 72 -4.55 5.17 12.26
N GLN A 73 -4.51 5.78 13.46
CA GLN A 73 -5.47 5.51 14.52
C GLN A 73 -6.91 5.84 14.10
N SER A 74 -7.11 6.94 13.37
CA SER A 74 -8.42 7.35 12.87
C SER A 74 -8.98 6.31 11.87
N VAL A 75 -8.13 5.75 11.02
CA VAL A 75 -8.51 4.70 10.06
C VAL A 75 -8.83 3.39 10.78
N VAL A 76 -8.03 3.00 11.78
CA VAL A 76 -8.32 1.82 12.62
C VAL A 76 -9.69 1.95 13.27
N GLN A 77 -9.99 3.10 13.89
CA GLN A 77 -11.27 3.35 14.53
C GLN A 77 -12.42 3.29 13.51
N HIS A 78 -12.26 3.95 12.37
CA HIS A 78 -13.27 3.93 11.30
C HIS A 78 -13.57 2.50 10.81
N ILE A 79 -12.55 1.67 10.59
CA ILE A 79 -12.74 0.28 10.15
C ILE A 79 -13.40 -0.55 11.26
N SER A 80 -12.99 -0.34 12.51
CA SER A 80 -13.60 -1.01 13.67
C SER A 80 -15.09 -0.73 13.77
N ASP A 81 -15.49 0.54 13.69
CA ASP A 81 -16.88 0.98 13.87
C ASP A 81 -17.76 0.57 12.68
N SER A 82 -17.21 0.62 11.45
CA SER A 82 -17.99 0.38 10.24
C SER A 82 -18.07 -1.10 9.85
N PHE A 83 -17.03 -1.90 10.15
CA PHE A 83 -16.89 -3.26 9.63
C PHE A 83 -16.56 -4.29 10.72
N GLY A 84 -16.00 -3.88 11.85
CA GLY A 84 -15.58 -4.75 12.96
C GLY A 84 -14.39 -5.67 12.66
N LYS A 85 -13.94 -5.70 11.40
CA LYS A 85 -12.84 -6.54 10.90
C LYS A 85 -12.19 -5.93 9.67
N LEU A 86 -10.99 -6.43 9.34
CA LEU A 86 -10.32 -6.19 8.07
C LEU A 86 -9.88 -7.54 7.47
N ASP A 87 -10.37 -7.88 6.29
CA ASP A 87 -10.03 -9.19 5.69
C ASP A 87 -8.71 -9.13 4.92
N ILE A 88 -8.41 -8.01 4.26
CA ILE A 88 -7.19 -7.85 3.45
C ILE A 88 -6.57 -6.48 3.71
N LEU A 89 -5.29 -6.47 4.05
CA LEU A 89 -4.44 -5.28 4.04
C LEU A 89 -3.46 -5.39 2.88
N ILE A 90 -3.45 -4.40 1.97
CA ILE A 90 -2.43 -4.27 0.91
C ILE A 90 -1.60 -3.03 1.17
N ASN A 91 -0.38 -3.25 1.65
CA ASN A 91 0.64 -2.23 1.81
C ASN A 91 1.29 -1.96 0.45
N ASN A 92 0.69 -1.01 -0.30
CA ASN A 92 1.16 -0.59 -1.62
C ASN A 92 1.74 0.83 -1.61
N ALA A 93 1.41 1.65 -0.61
CA ALA A 93 1.99 2.98 -0.50
C ALA A 93 3.51 2.87 -0.39
N GLY A 94 4.21 3.61 -1.23
CA GLY A 94 5.65 3.68 -1.25
C GLY A 94 6.13 4.93 -1.99
N VAL A 95 7.36 5.30 -1.75
CA VAL A 95 8.04 6.42 -2.39
C VAL A 95 9.38 5.96 -2.96
N PHE A 96 9.79 6.60 -4.04
CA PHE A 96 11.13 6.54 -4.60
C PHE A 96 11.63 7.98 -4.69
N LEU A 97 12.55 8.34 -3.83
CA LEU A 97 12.99 9.72 -3.64
C LEU A 97 14.37 10.02 -4.23
N ASP A 98 15.06 9.02 -4.75
CA ASP A 98 16.30 9.21 -5.47
C ASP A 98 16.03 10.08 -6.71
N SER A 99 16.71 11.21 -6.80
CA SER A 99 16.45 12.20 -7.85
C SER A 99 16.88 11.72 -9.23
N ASP A 100 17.89 10.87 -9.29
CA ASP A 100 18.40 10.23 -10.51
C ASP A 100 19.01 8.88 -10.17
N TRP A 101 18.27 7.83 -10.51
CA TRP A 101 18.66 6.44 -10.27
C TRP A 101 19.88 5.99 -11.10
N THR A 102 20.26 6.78 -12.12
CA THR A 102 21.44 6.47 -12.96
C THR A 102 22.74 6.97 -12.34
N ILE A 103 22.66 7.96 -11.45
CA ILE A 103 23.85 8.59 -10.82
C ILE A 103 23.86 8.51 -9.30
N SER A 104 22.75 8.11 -8.68
CA SER A 104 22.69 7.89 -7.23
C SER A 104 23.62 6.76 -6.82
N ASN A 105 24.40 7.01 -5.77
CA ASN A 105 25.29 6.01 -5.18
C ASN A 105 25.48 6.26 -3.68
N ALA A 106 26.03 5.27 -2.99
CA ALA A 106 26.21 5.29 -1.54
C ALA A 106 27.03 6.48 -1.01
N SER A 107 27.93 7.04 -1.85
CA SER A 107 28.79 8.14 -1.43
C SER A 107 28.15 9.53 -1.59
N SER A 108 27.08 9.65 -2.35
CA SER A 108 26.48 10.94 -2.72
C SER A 108 25.04 11.11 -2.24
N ILE A 109 24.34 10.02 -1.91
CA ILE A 109 22.93 10.11 -1.50
C ILE A 109 22.77 10.82 -0.15
N SER A 110 21.79 11.71 -0.05
CA SER A 110 21.47 12.38 1.22
C SER A 110 20.91 11.38 2.23
N ILE A 111 21.41 11.45 3.47
CA ILE A 111 20.88 10.66 4.58
C ILE A 111 19.40 10.95 4.86
N ASP A 112 18.93 12.16 4.54
CA ASP A 112 17.52 12.53 4.71
C ASP A 112 16.63 11.85 3.66
N ILE A 113 17.10 11.65 2.44
CA ILE A 113 16.41 10.86 1.42
C ILE A 113 16.27 9.41 1.91
N ILE A 114 17.35 8.82 2.42
CA ILE A 114 17.33 7.47 2.99
C ILE A 114 16.29 7.39 4.11
N ARG A 115 16.35 8.31 5.09
CA ARG A 115 15.41 8.34 6.21
C ARG A 115 13.96 8.45 5.77
N GLN A 116 13.66 9.36 4.82
CA GLN A 116 12.30 9.54 4.32
C GLN A 116 11.79 8.31 3.56
N THR A 117 12.65 7.69 2.76
CA THR A 117 12.31 6.46 2.03
C THR A 117 12.01 5.34 3.01
N PHE A 118 12.90 5.07 3.98
CA PHE A 118 12.66 4.06 5.01
C PHE A 118 11.46 4.38 5.89
N ASN A 119 11.24 5.65 6.22
CA ASN A 119 10.08 6.05 7.01
C ASN A 119 8.77 5.63 6.32
N THR A 120 8.66 5.88 5.02
CA THR A 120 7.45 5.53 4.27
C THR A 120 7.38 4.05 3.92
N ASN A 121 8.46 3.49 3.35
CA ASN A 121 8.41 2.16 2.74
C ASN A 121 8.58 1.03 3.77
N PHE A 122 9.09 1.33 4.97
CA PHE A 122 9.35 0.32 5.99
C PHE A 122 8.65 0.64 7.32
N PHE A 123 9.03 1.72 8.00
CA PHE A 123 8.53 1.97 9.36
C PHE A 123 7.03 2.21 9.39
N ALA A 124 6.50 3.04 8.47
CA ALA A 124 5.07 3.30 8.37
C ALA A 124 4.26 2.03 8.01
N LEU A 125 4.80 1.18 7.14
CA LEU A 125 4.19 -0.10 6.80
C LEU A 125 4.07 -1.01 8.04
N VAL A 126 5.13 -1.07 8.86
CA VAL A 126 5.12 -1.86 10.10
C VAL A 126 4.12 -1.29 11.09
N GLU A 127 4.13 0.03 11.33
CA GLU A 127 3.22 0.70 12.25
C GLU A 127 1.75 0.50 11.86
N LEU A 128 1.41 0.74 10.58
CA LEU A 128 0.05 0.53 10.06
C LEU A 128 -0.39 -0.92 10.22
N THR A 129 0.51 -1.86 9.88
CA THR A 129 0.21 -3.30 10.01
C THR A 129 -0.06 -3.69 11.45
N GLN A 130 0.77 -3.23 12.40
CA GLN A 130 0.57 -3.48 13.82
C GLN A 130 -0.74 -2.90 14.34
N ALA A 131 -1.07 -1.67 13.96
CA ALA A 131 -2.29 -1.00 14.37
C ALA A 131 -3.56 -1.71 13.85
N LEU A 132 -3.51 -2.26 12.64
CA LEU A 132 -4.64 -2.97 12.01
C LEU A 132 -4.69 -4.47 12.38
N LEU A 133 -3.64 -5.02 12.96
CA LEU A 133 -3.55 -6.46 13.25
C LEU A 133 -4.74 -7.00 14.07
N PRO A 134 -5.25 -6.32 15.11
CA PRO A 134 -6.43 -6.80 15.84
C PRO A 134 -7.66 -6.98 14.94
N LEU A 135 -7.88 -6.07 13.98
CA LEU A 135 -9.00 -6.15 13.03
C LEU A 135 -8.79 -7.25 12.00
N ILE A 136 -7.55 -7.51 11.60
CA ILE A 136 -7.19 -8.61 10.69
C ILE A 136 -7.40 -9.95 11.38
N LEU A 137 -7.08 -10.06 12.66
CA LEU A 137 -7.31 -11.27 13.46
C LEU A 137 -8.81 -11.56 13.71
N ASN A 138 -9.66 -10.54 13.64
CA ASN A 138 -11.12 -10.73 13.68
C ASN A 138 -11.69 -11.31 12.37
N SER A 139 -10.90 -11.36 11.29
CA SER A 139 -11.31 -12.03 10.06
C SER A 139 -11.07 -13.54 10.14
N SER A 140 -12.00 -14.34 9.62
CA SER A 140 -11.83 -15.80 9.51
C SER A 140 -10.70 -16.20 8.54
N SER A 141 -10.23 -15.28 7.70
CA SER A 141 -9.21 -15.56 6.68
C SER A 141 -8.40 -14.30 6.35
N GLY A 142 -7.93 -13.58 7.38
CA GLY A 142 -7.14 -12.35 7.24
C GLY A 142 -5.88 -12.55 6.39
N ARG A 143 -5.55 -11.54 5.57
CA ARG A 143 -4.37 -11.53 4.69
C ARG A 143 -3.67 -10.19 4.76
N ILE A 144 -2.35 -10.23 4.75
CA ILE A 144 -1.50 -9.05 4.62
C ILE A 144 -0.64 -9.26 3.37
N VAL A 145 -0.65 -8.29 2.48
CA VAL A 145 0.15 -8.26 1.26
C VAL A 145 1.06 -7.04 1.31
N ASN A 146 2.36 -7.25 1.25
CA ASN A 146 3.34 -6.18 1.16
C ASN A 146 3.89 -6.14 -0.27
N LEU A 147 3.72 -5.00 -0.94
CA LEU A 147 4.37 -4.79 -2.23
C LEU A 147 5.87 -4.60 -2.01
N SER A 148 6.65 -5.33 -2.79
CA SER A 148 8.11 -5.22 -2.83
C SER A 148 8.57 -5.01 -4.27
N SER A 149 9.87 -4.83 -4.47
CA SER A 149 10.48 -4.65 -5.77
C SER A 149 11.71 -5.54 -5.91
N ILE A 150 12.06 -5.88 -7.14
CA ILE A 150 13.34 -6.52 -7.45
C ILE A 150 14.52 -5.62 -7.06
N GLU A 151 14.32 -4.30 -7.04
CA GLU A 151 15.32 -3.31 -6.61
C GLU A 151 15.75 -3.50 -5.13
N GLY A 152 14.96 -4.18 -4.31
CA GLY A 152 15.33 -4.56 -2.94
C GLY A 152 16.18 -5.83 -2.85
N SER A 153 16.56 -6.46 -3.97
CA SER A 153 17.30 -7.72 -3.97
C SER A 153 18.80 -7.50 -4.06
N LEU A 154 19.52 -7.64 -2.95
CA LEU A 154 20.98 -7.59 -2.93
C LEU A 154 21.62 -8.63 -3.86
N THR A 155 21.03 -9.82 -3.98
CA THR A 155 21.51 -10.88 -4.86
C THR A 155 21.45 -10.46 -6.32
N LEU A 156 20.31 -9.86 -6.76
CA LEU A 156 20.16 -9.41 -8.14
C LEU A 156 21.07 -8.21 -8.46
N HIS A 157 21.34 -7.32 -7.51
CA HIS A 157 22.30 -6.23 -7.68
C HIS A 157 23.76 -6.72 -7.78
N ALA A 158 24.06 -7.90 -7.23
CA ALA A 158 25.40 -8.49 -7.29
C ALA A 158 25.64 -9.39 -8.51
N ASP A 159 24.57 -9.78 -9.23
CA ASP A 159 24.66 -10.66 -10.41
C ASP A 159 24.83 -9.85 -11.70
N PRO A 160 25.99 -9.95 -12.38
CA PRO A 160 26.24 -9.24 -13.64
C PRO A 160 25.27 -9.58 -14.79
N ASN A 161 24.53 -10.68 -14.69
CA ASN A 161 23.52 -11.08 -15.67
C ASN A 161 22.11 -10.57 -15.33
N SER A 162 21.96 -9.92 -14.20
CA SER A 162 20.66 -9.38 -13.76
C SER A 162 20.29 -8.11 -14.53
N LEU A 163 19.00 -7.95 -14.82
CA LEU A 163 18.45 -6.74 -15.44
C LEU A 163 18.64 -5.47 -14.60
N ILE A 164 18.89 -5.62 -13.30
CA ILE A 164 19.09 -4.49 -12.38
C ILE A 164 20.55 -4.35 -11.92
N TYR A 165 21.49 -5.07 -12.55
CA TYR A 165 22.91 -4.99 -12.16
C TYR A 165 23.46 -3.57 -12.20
N ASP A 166 23.10 -2.79 -13.24
CA ASP A 166 23.52 -1.40 -13.42
C ASP A 166 22.66 -0.38 -12.67
N SER A 167 21.51 -0.81 -12.17
CA SER A 167 20.66 0.01 -11.30
C SER A 167 21.29 0.12 -9.92
N LYS A 168 21.50 1.32 -9.43
CA LYS A 168 22.13 1.58 -8.14
C LYS A 168 21.30 2.52 -7.25
N PRO A 169 19.96 2.37 -7.15
CA PRO A 169 19.17 3.15 -6.21
C PRO A 169 19.60 2.77 -4.79
N PHE A 170 20.02 3.73 -4.00
CA PHE A 170 20.60 3.46 -2.69
C PHE A 170 19.63 3.69 -1.53
N ALA A 171 18.58 4.47 -1.77
CA ALA A 171 17.58 4.76 -0.74
C ALA A 171 16.46 3.70 -0.67
N TYR A 172 16.59 2.61 -1.42
CA TYR A 172 15.54 1.60 -1.49
C TYR A 172 15.92 0.33 -0.71
#